data_e545774795518875a41ef6351106af4f
#
_entry.id   e545774795518875a41ef6351106af4f
#
_cell.length_a   1.000
_cell.length_b   1.000
_cell.length_c   1.000
_cell.angle_alpha   90.00
_cell.angle_beta   90.00
_cell.angle_gamma   90.00
#
_symmetry.space_group_name_H-M   'P 1'
#
loop_
_entity.id
_entity.type
_entity.pdbx_description
1 polymer ?
#
loop_
_entity_poly.entity_id
_entity_poly.type
_entity_poly.pdbx_seq_one_letter_code
_entity_poly.pdbx_strand_id
1 'polypeptide(L)'
;MESNNTMSYDGDKSSDSMDDILNASDNDYCDKDSIPARSDLTFKNGYYVNVTAIFIDIVGSSDMTDEHKRPTLAKMYRAFLSECVAIMNAEIDCKEININGDCVWGVFDTPYKSDIDNVISVAARLNSMIKILNYKLRKKNYSEI
;
A
#
# COMPACT_ATOMS: atom_id res chain seq x y z
N MET A 1 -2.62 11.61 -1.08
CA MET A 1 -3.11 12.83 -1.76
C MET A 1 -2.47 14.01 -1.05
N GLU A 2 -1.69 14.83 -1.77
CA GLU A 2 -1.11 16.04 -1.19
C GLU A 2 -2.09 17.19 -1.36
N SER A 3 -2.35 17.97 -0.30
CA SER A 3 -3.17 19.16 -0.34
C SER A 3 -2.26 20.39 -0.52
N ASN A 4 -2.07 20.82 -1.76
CA ASN A 4 -1.21 21.96 -2.08
C ASN A 4 -1.97 23.30 -2.12
N ASN A 5 -3.31 23.27 -2.12
CA ASN A 5 -4.14 24.46 -2.19
C ASN A 5 -5.27 24.36 -1.17
N THR A 6 -5.42 25.41 -0.35
CA THR A 6 -6.60 25.59 0.48
C THR A 6 -7.70 26.20 -0.37
N MET A 7 -8.79 25.47 -0.58
CA MET A 7 -10.00 25.96 -1.23
C MET A 7 -11.10 26.09 -0.18
N SER A 8 -11.92 27.15 -0.29
CA SER A 8 -13.11 27.25 0.56
C SER A 8 -14.10 26.15 0.20
N TYR A 9 -14.65 25.51 1.23
CA TYR A 9 -15.72 24.52 1.04
C TYR A 9 -17.00 25.23 0.58
N ASP A 10 -17.58 24.75 -0.50
CA ASP A 10 -18.84 25.21 -1.09
C ASP A 10 -19.87 24.09 -0.96
N GLY A 11 -20.85 24.29 -0.09
CA GLY A 11 -21.85 23.25 0.24
C GLY A 11 -22.76 22.91 -0.93
N ASP A 12 -23.13 23.91 -1.75
CA ASP A 12 -24.02 23.69 -2.90
C ASP A 12 -23.31 22.86 -3.97
N LYS A 13 -22.07 23.22 -4.32
CA LYS A 13 -21.25 22.42 -5.24
C LYS A 13 -20.96 21.02 -4.73
N SER A 14 -20.81 20.87 -3.41
CA SER A 14 -20.59 19.56 -2.80
C SER A 14 -21.84 18.69 -2.91
N SER A 15 -23.04 19.27 -2.73
CA SER A 15 -24.33 18.59 -2.92
C SER A 15 -24.50 18.13 -4.37
N ASP A 16 -24.27 19.03 -5.32
CA ASP A 16 -24.34 18.71 -6.76
C ASP A 16 -23.36 17.58 -7.14
N SER A 17 -22.15 17.63 -6.58
CA SER A 17 -21.14 16.58 -6.80
C SER A 17 -21.56 15.21 -6.23
N MET A 18 -22.22 15.20 -5.07
CA MET A 18 -22.77 13.95 -4.50
C MET A 18 -23.87 13.38 -5.40
N ASP A 19 -24.79 14.24 -5.86
CA ASP A 19 -25.85 13.80 -6.77
C ASP A 19 -25.29 13.28 -8.09
N ASP A 20 -24.29 13.91 -8.63
CA ASP A 20 -23.56 13.47 -9.83
C ASP A 20 -22.94 12.07 -9.67
N ILE A 21 -22.34 11.80 -8.50
CA ILE A 21 -21.74 10.49 -8.21
C ILE A 21 -22.83 9.43 -8.04
N LEU A 22 -23.88 9.74 -7.28
CA LEU A 22 -24.98 8.80 -7.02
C LEU A 22 -25.82 8.48 -8.26
N ASN A 23 -25.86 9.38 -9.23
CA ASN A 23 -26.55 9.22 -10.51
C ASN A 23 -25.62 8.71 -11.63
N ALA A 24 -24.36 8.33 -11.31
CA ALA A 24 -23.48 7.71 -12.29
C ALA A 24 -24.10 6.44 -12.88
N SER A 25 -23.84 6.17 -14.15
CA SER A 25 -24.40 5.01 -14.83
C SER A 25 -23.81 3.71 -14.32
N ASP A 26 -24.64 2.68 -14.10
CA ASP A 26 -24.14 1.33 -13.77
C ASP A 26 -23.21 0.78 -14.87
N ASN A 27 -23.33 1.25 -16.10
CA ASN A 27 -22.47 0.88 -17.22
C ASN A 27 -21.03 1.44 -17.10
N ASP A 28 -20.81 2.40 -16.21
CA ASP A 28 -19.48 2.94 -15.91
C ASP A 28 -18.70 2.03 -14.93
N TYR A 29 -19.34 0.93 -14.49
CA TYR A 29 -18.75 -0.11 -13.64
C TYR A 29 -18.64 -1.41 -14.44
N CYS A 30 -17.43 -1.81 -14.82
CA CYS A 30 -17.22 -2.94 -15.70
C CYS A 30 -16.01 -3.81 -15.31
N ASP A 31 -16.00 -5.06 -15.81
CA ASP A 31 -14.88 -5.97 -15.63
C ASP A 31 -13.68 -5.54 -16.49
N LYS A 32 -12.47 -5.70 -15.96
CA LYS A 32 -11.21 -5.55 -16.70
C LYS A 32 -10.24 -6.68 -16.35
N ASP A 33 -9.34 -6.98 -17.29
CA ASP A 33 -8.31 -8.01 -17.12
C ASP A 33 -7.13 -7.55 -16.26
N SER A 34 -6.97 -6.23 -16.04
CA SER A 34 -5.89 -5.67 -15.25
C SER A 34 -6.30 -4.37 -14.55
N ILE A 35 -5.57 -4.00 -13.50
CA ILE A 35 -5.77 -2.74 -12.79
C ILE A 35 -5.57 -1.56 -13.76
N PRO A 36 -6.55 -0.67 -13.91
CA PRO A 36 -6.48 0.49 -14.80
C PRO A 36 -5.46 1.52 -14.29
N ALA A 37 -5.02 2.40 -15.19
CA ALA A 37 -4.21 3.54 -14.76
C ALA A 37 -4.99 4.45 -13.81
N ARG A 38 -4.30 5.09 -12.86
CA ARG A 38 -4.96 6.04 -11.93
C ARG A 38 -5.69 7.17 -12.63
N SER A 39 -5.21 7.59 -13.79
CA SER A 39 -5.85 8.62 -14.63
C SER A 39 -7.23 8.20 -15.15
N ASP A 40 -7.50 6.91 -15.23
CA ASP A 40 -8.76 6.36 -15.73
C ASP A 40 -9.82 6.25 -14.62
N LEU A 41 -9.40 6.44 -13.37
CA LEU A 41 -10.26 6.35 -12.19
C LEU A 41 -10.85 7.72 -11.86
N THR A 42 -12.18 7.74 -11.70
CA THR A 42 -12.95 8.90 -11.27
C THR A 42 -13.86 8.50 -10.11
N PHE A 43 -14.56 9.44 -9.50
CA PHE A 43 -15.59 9.12 -8.50
C PHE A 43 -16.88 8.56 -9.13
N LYS A 44 -16.98 8.55 -10.46
CA LYS A 44 -18.19 8.14 -11.20
C LYS A 44 -18.03 6.82 -11.94
N ASN A 45 -16.85 6.19 -11.90
CA ASN A 45 -16.59 4.90 -12.54
C ASN A 45 -15.91 3.92 -11.59
N GLY A 46 -15.94 2.64 -11.96
CA GLY A 46 -15.28 1.58 -11.21
C GLY A 46 -14.97 0.36 -12.09
N TYR A 47 -13.99 -0.43 -11.67
CA TYR A 47 -13.58 -1.61 -12.41
C TYR A 47 -13.47 -2.81 -11.48
N TYR A 48 -14.02 -3.94 -11.93
CA TYR A 48 -13.87 -5.22 -11.26
C TYR A 48 -12.66 -5.94 -11.86
N VAL A 49 -11.67 -6.24 -11.02
CA VAL A 49 -10.41 -6.87 -11.45
C VAL A 49 -10.01 -7.98 -10.47
N ASN A 50 -9.33 -9.00 -10.98
CA ASN A 50 -8.77 -10.05 -10.15
C ASN A 50 -7.41 -9.60 -9.61
N VAL A 51 -7.31 -9.43 -8.31
CA VAL A 51 -6.11 -8.94 -7.64
C VAL A 51 -5.76 -9.76 -6.41
N THR A 52 -4.49 -9.77 -6.06
CA THR A 52 -3.99 -10.24 -4.76
C THR A 52 -3.33 -9.07 -4.05
N ALA A 53 -3.59 -8.90 -2.75
CA ALA A 53 -2.94 -7.89 -1.93
C ALA A 53 -2.08 -8.53 -0.84
N ILE A 54 -0.89 -7.96 -0.64
CA ILE A 54 -0.02 -8.26 0.50
C ILE A 54 -0.07 -7.09 1.46
N PHE A 55 -0.31 -7.37 2.74
CA PHE A 55 -0.18 -6.42 3.84
C PHE A 55 0.94 -6.90 4.74
N ILE A 56 1.84 -5.99 5.10
CA ILE A 56 2.94 -6.26 6.02
C ILE A 56 3.03 -5.13 7.03
N ASP A 57 3.09 -5.47 8.31
CA ASP A 57 3.01 -4.54 9.42
C ASP A 57 3.99 -4.93 10.52
N ILE A 58 4.44 -3.97 11.33
CA ILE A 58 5.35 -4.21 12.44
C ILE A 58 4.55 -4.60 13.68
N VAL A 59 4.75 -5.82 14.16
CA VAL A 59 4.11 -6.27 15.40
C VAL A 59 4.71 -5.54 16.61
N GLY A 60 3.84 -4.96 17.45
CA GLY A 60 4.28 -4.23 18.65
C GLY A 60 4.95 -2.89 18.38
N SER A 61 4.69 -2.28 17.23
CA SER A 61 5.29 -0.99 16.84
C SER A 61 5.05 0.12 17.87
N SER A 62 3.93 0.10 18.57
CA SER A 62 3.62 1.04 19.64
C SER A 62 4.56 0.89 20.85
N ASP A 63 4.90 -0.34 21.23
CA ASP A 63 5.78 -0.62 22.39
C ASP A 63 7.22 -0.19 22.11
N MET A 64 7.65 -0.22 20.85
CA MET A 64 8.97 0.24 20.43
C MET A 64 9.21 1.72 20.74
N THR A 65 8.15 2.51 20.87
CA THR A 65 8.24 3.94 21.21
C THR A 65 8.76 4.18 22.63
N ASP A 66 8.55 3.24 23.52
CA ASP A 66 9.02 3.29 24.90
C ASP A 66 10.48 2.80 25.04
N GLU A 67 10.93 1.94 24.13
CA GLU A 67 12.26 1.34 24.15
C GLU A 67 13.32 2.17 23.43
N HIS A 68 12.92 2.95 22.43
CA HIS A 68 13.86 3.63 21.55
C HIS A 68 13.61 5.13 21.42
N LYS A 69 14.71 5.89 21.25
CA LYS A 69 14.63 7.32 20.94
C LYS A 69 14.07 7.52 19.52
N ARG A 70 13.36 8.63 19.30
CA ARG A 70 12.76 9.00 18.00
C ARG A 70 13.68 8.84 16.79
N PRO A 71 14.99 9.25 16.82
CA PRO A 71 15.88 9.06 15.67
C PRO A 71 16.17 7.58 15.37
N THR A 72 16.20 6.71 16.39
CA THR A 72 16.42 5.27 16.24
C THR A 72 15.19 4.65 15.60
N LEU A 73 13.99 4.91 16.12
CA LEU A 73 12.72 4.45 15.54
C LEU A 73 12.59 4.87 14.07
N ALA A 74 12.89 6.14 13.76
CA ALA A 74 12.83 6.63 12.39
C ALA A 74 13.76 5.85 11.44
N LYS A 75 14.94 5.44 11.92
CA LYS A 75 15.88 4.62 11.13
C LYS A 75 15.36 3.20 10.94
N MET A 76 14.80 2.60 11.99
CA MET A 76 14.25 1.24 11.95
C MET A 76 13.06 1.18 10.98
N TYR A 77 12.09 2.08 11.12
CA TYR A 77 10.93 2.17 10.22
C TYR A 77 11.33 2.43 8.77
N ARG A 78 12.24 3.39 8.53
CA ARG A 78 12.70 3.67 7.17
C ARG A 78 13.43 2.48 6.54
N ALA A 79 14.24 1.74 7.30
CA ALA A 79 14.89 0.54 6.81
C ALA A 79 13.88 -0.55 6.45
N PHE A 80 12.85 -0.77 7.28
CA PHE A 80 11.77 -1.70 7.01
C PHE A 80 10.95 -1.27 5.78
N LEU A 81 10.40 -0.05 5.78
CA LEU A 81 9.55 0.46 4.72
C LEU A 81 10.25 0.47 3.36
N SER A 82 11.52 0.93 3.31
CA SER A 82 12.27 1.00 2.06
C SER A 82 12.49 -0.37 1.42
N GLU A 83 12.80 -1.39 2.22
CA GLU A 83 13.03 -2.73 1.71
C GLU A 83 11.73 -3.42 1.30
N CYS A 84 10.64 -3.23 2.06
CA CYS A 84 9.32 -3.72 1.66
C CYS A 84 8.90 -3.14 0.30
N VAL A 85 9.01 -1.82 0.14
CA VAL A 85 8.71 -1.14 -1.12
C VAL A 85 9.62 -1.64 -2.26
N ALA A 86 10.93 -1.78 -2.01
CA ALA A 86 11.88 -2.24 -3.02
C ALA A 86 11.55 -3.66 -3.52
N ILE A 87 11.20 -4.58 -2.62
CA ILE A 87 10.85 -5.95 -2.96
C ILE A 87 9.54 -6.01 -3.77
N MET A 88 8.51 -5.27 -3.34
CA MET A 88 7.23 -5.22 -4.05
C MET A 88 7.36 -4.55 -5.41
N ASN A 89 8.09 -3.44 -5.49
CA ASN A 89 8.28 -2.66 -6.72
C ASN A 89 9.18 -3.37 -7.77
N ALA A 90 9.89 -4.41 -7.36
CA ALA A 90 10.65 -5.25 -8.29
C ALA A 90 9.76 -6.18 -9.13
N GLU A 91 8.47 -6.31 -8.77
CA GLU A 91 7.52 -7.17 -9.48
C GLU A 91 6.71 -6.37 -10.50
N ILE A 92 6.70 -6.84 -11.73
CA ILE A 92 6.01 -6.18 -12.84
C ILE A 92 4.48 -6.13 -12.65
N ASP A 93 3.94 -7.11 -11.93
CA ASP A 93 2.51 -7.24 -11.65
C ASP A 93 2.07 -6.42 -10.44
N CYS A 94 3.01 -5.84 -9.67
CA CYS A 94 2.70 -4.91 -8.60
C CYS A 94 2.31 -3.55 -9.18
N LYS A 95 1.04 -3.19 -9.05
CA LYS A 95 0.49 -1.96 -9.64
C LYS A 95 0.35 -0.81 -8.64
N GLU A 96 0.16 -1.15 -7.37
CA GLU A 96 -0.03 -0.18 -6.31
C GLU A 96 0.79 -0.57 -5.08
N ILE A 97 1.50 0.39 -4.51
CA ILE A 97 2.16 0.26 -3.21
C ILE A 97 1.75 1.46 -2.37
N ASN A 98 1.31 1.18 -1.15
CA ASN A 98 0.87 2.20 -0.21
C ASN A 98 1.55 1.98 1.14
N ILE A 99 1.81 3.08 1.84
CA ILE A 99 2.36 3.12 3.19
C ILE A 99 1.36 3.85 4.08
N ASN A 100 1.01 3.22 5.18
CA ASN A 100 0.16 3.83 6.20
C ASN A 100 0.74 3.54 7.59
N GLY A 101 1.45 4.53 8.14
CA GLY A 101 2.22 4.33 9.37
C GLY A 101 3.38 3.36 9.16
N ASP A 102 3.35 2.25 9.88
CA ASP A 102 4.29 1.12 9.78
C ASP A 102 3.80 -0.02 8.89
N CYS A 103 2.57 0.08 8.38
CA CYS A 103 2.03 -0.87 7.42
C CYS A 103 2.42 -0.50 5.98
N VAL A 104 2.90 -1.49 5.23
CA VAL A 104 3.07 -1.42 3.77
C VAL A 104 2.14 -2.44 3.14
N TRP A 105 1.41 -2.02 2.11
CA TRP A 105 0.63 -2.96 1.33
C TRP A 105 0.79 -2.72 -0.16
N GLY A 106 0.81 -3.83 -0.90
CA GLY A 106 0.90 -3.83 -2.35
C GLY A 106 -0.26 -4.58 -2.98
N VAL A 107 -0.72 -4.12 -4.14
CA VAL A 107 -1.76 -4.75 -4.95
C VAL A 107 -1.15 -5.24 -6.25
N PHE A 108 -1.38 -6.50 -6.55
CA PHE A 108 -0.83 -7.21 -7.69
C PHE A 108 -1.95 -7.64 -8.63
N ASP A 109 -1.76 -7.45 -9.93
CA ASP A 109 -2.62 -8.07 -10.93
C ASP A 109 -2.44 -9.60 -10.86
N THR A 110 -3.53 -10.32 -10.67
CA THR A 110 -3.51 -11.80 -10.60
C THR A 110 -4.69 -12.40 -11.38
N PRO A 111 -4.77 -12.16 -12.70
CA PRO A 111 -5.84 -12.70 -13.53
C PRO A 111 -5.81 -14.24 -13.59
N TYR A 112 -4.65 -14.88 -13.37
CA TYR A 112 -4.47 -16.32 -13.40
C TYR A 112 -3.94 -16.85 -12.05
N LYS A 113 -4.19 -18.13 -11.78
CA LYS A 113 -3.70 -18.81 -10.56
C LYS A 113 -2.16 -18.79 -10.44
N SER A 114 -1.46 -18.88 -11.56
CA SER A 114 0.02 -18.80 -11.60
C SER A 114 0.55 -17.48 -11.05
N ASP A 115 -0.21 -16.40 -11.20
CA ASP A 115 0.21 -15.07 -10.75
C ASP A 115 0.17 -14.99 -9.22
N ILE A 116 -0.77 -15.73 -8.59
CA ILE A 116 -0.85 -15.85 -7.14
C ILE A 116 0.43 -16.53 -6.58
N ASP A 117 0.99 -17.52 -7.29
CA ASP A 117 2.23 -18.19 -6.89
C ASP A 117 3.42 -17.19 -6.90
N ASN A 118 3.43 -16.25 -7.86
CA ASN A 118 4.41 -15.16 -7.88
C ASN A 118 4.27 -14.26 -6.65
N VAL A 119 3.03 -13.89 -6.29
CA VAL A 119 2.77 -13.06 -5.09
C VAL A 119 3.18 -13.77 -3.80
N ILE A 120 2.96 -15.09 -3.70
CA ILE A 120 3.45 -15.90 -2.56
C ILE A 120 4.98 -15.85 -2.50
N SER A 121 5.67 -15.87 -3.65
CA SER A 121 7.13 -15.74 -3.71
C SER A 121 7.60 -14.37 -3.23
N VAL A 122 6.83 -13.30 -3.49
CA VAL A 122 7.08 -11.96 -2.92
C VAL A 122 6.99 -12.01 -1.39
N ALA A 123 5.93 -12.62 -0.85
CA ALA A 123 5.76 -12.75 0.59
C ALA A 123 6.93 -13.53 1.24
N ALA A 124 7.42 -14.58 0.59
CA ALA A 124 8.59 -15.33 1.06
C ALA A 124 9.88 -14.48 1.07
N ARG A 125 10.08 -13.62 0.05
CA ARG A 125 11.20 -12.67 0.01
C ARG A 125 11.09 -11.61 1.11
N LEU A 126 9.90 -11.07 1.36
CA LEU A 126 9.64 -10.14 2.46
C LEU A 126 10.00 -10.78 3.82
N ASN A 127 9.54 -12.02 4.07
CA ASN A 127 9.90 -12.75 5.29
C ASN A 127 11.42 -12.98 5.43
N SER A 128 12.11 -13.26 4.32
CA SER A 128 13.57 -13.42 4.33
C SER A 128 14.28 -12.10 4.61
N MET A 129 13.78 -11.00 4.06
CA MET A 129 14.29 -9.64 4.31
C MET A 129 14.16 -9.26 5.78
N ILE A 130 13.02 -9.55 6.43
CA ILE A 130 12.82 -9.29 7.86
C ILE A 130 13.89 -10.00 8.70
N LYS A 131 14.22 -11.25 8.41
CA LYS A 131 15.28 -11.98 9.12
C LYS A 131 16.64 -11.29 8.99
N ILE A 132 16.96 -10.78 7.79
CA ILE A 132 18.20 -10.03 7.55
C ILE A 132 18.18 -8.70 8.31
N LEU A 133 17.05 -8.00 8.29
CA LEU A 133 16.89 -6.73 8.99
C LEU A 133 17.05 -6.93 10.50
N ASN A 134 16.38 -7.92 11.09
CA ASN A 134 16.48 -8.25 12.50
C ASN A 134 17.94 -8.60 12.92
N TYR A 135 18.67 -9.34 12.08
CA TYR A 135 20.08 -9.58 12.32
C TYR A 135 20.91 -8.26 12.37
N LYS A 136 20.59 -7.31 11.47
CA LYS A 136 21.26 -5.98 11.46
C LYS A 136 20.86 -5.13 12.66
N LEU A 137 19.61 -5.17 13.09
CA LEU A 137 19.10 -4.45 14.26
C LEU A 137 19.78 -4.97 15.54
N ARG A 138 19.86 -6.30 15.75
CA ARG A 138 20.58 -6.89 16.88
C ARG A 138 22.03 -6.43 16.98
N LYS A 139 22.75 -6.33 15.86
CA LYS A 139 24.13 -5.81 15.83
C LYS A 139 24.25 -4.37 16.31
N LYS A 140 23.15 -3.61 16.30
CA LYS A 140 23.10 -2.23 16.78
C LYS A 140 22.48 -2.10 18.16
N ASN A 141 22.17 -3.22 18.83
CA ASN A 141 21.40 -3.28 20.07
C ASN A 141 20.03 -2.58 19.95
N TYR A 142 19.37 -2.77 18.82
CA TYR A 142 18.00 -2.34 18.60
C TYR A 142 17.07 -3.55 18.71
N SER A 143 15.81 -3.31 19.08
CA SER A 143 14.74 -4.33 19.09
C SER A 143 14.54 -4.92 17.70
N GLU A 144 14.08 -6.16 17.65
CA GLU A 144 13.62 -6.79 16.41
C GLU A 144 12.22 -6.32 16.03
N ILE A 145 11.87 -6.44 14.76
CA ILE A 145 10.56 -6.11 14.21
C ILE A 145 9.93 -7.35 13.57
#